data_2dca7c6cd8205a06936fec9b54bfe3e9
#
_entry.id   2dca7c6cd8205a06936fec9b54bfe3e9
#
_cell.length_a   1.000
_cell.length_b   1.000
_cell.length_c   1.000
_cell.angle_alpha   90.00
_cell.angle_beta   90.00
_cell.angle_gamma   90.00
#
_symmetry.space_group_name_H-M   'P 1'
#
loop_
_entity.id
_entity.type
_entity.pdbx_description
1 polymer ?
#
loop_
_entity_poly.entity_id
_entity_poly.type
_entity_poly.pdbx_seq_one_letter_code
_entity_poly.pdbx_strand_id
1 'polypeptide(L)'
;RARGRKVIPDVGAERDLVVEVASNGYCGAVVGIEQGNVVLEDRFGKRRLFPLGHGFLIDGEAVRLVRPKPTAAPAGRLRTASGSFVADAAPAKVALPSRIFVEGRHDAELVEKIWGADLRVEGVVVEYLEGVDKLPEVLAEFRPGPGRRAGVLVDHLVPGSKEQRMADQVARGPHGANVLVVGHPFIDVWQGVKPARLGKEAWPVIPRGIEWKHGVCEAFGWPHADQADIARAWQHILGRVRGYGDLEPALLGRVEELIDFVTAPGA
;
A
#
# COMPACT_ATOMS: atom_id res chain seq x y z
N ARG A 1 2.75 18.67 -60.28
CA ARG A 1 3.27 17.77 -59.24
C ARG A 1 2.45 18.03 -57.99
N ALA A 2 1.54 17.12 -57.66
CA ALA A 2 0.76 17.16 -56.41
C ALA A 2 1.73 16.94 -55.22
N ARG A 3 1.86 17.93 -54.33
CA ARG A 3 2.54 17.76 -53.06
C ARG A 3 1.69 16.79 -52.22
N GLY A 4 2.19 15.59 -51.97
CA GLY A 4 1.56 14.61 -51.08
C GLY A 4 1.32 15.28 -49.71
N ARG A 5 0.09 15.25 -49.25
CA ARG A 5 -0.32 15.73 -47.95
C ARG A 5 0.35 14.83 -46.89
N LYS A 6 1.36 15.38 -46.16
CA LYS A 6 2.04 14.63 -45.08
C LYS A 6 0.97 14.20 -44.06
N VAL A 7 0.74 12.93 -43.93
CA VAL A 7 -0.25 12.40 -42.95
C VAL A 7 0.34 12.61 -41.55
N ILE A 8 -0.34 13.36 -40.71
CA ILE A 8 0.05 13.56 -39.32
C ILE A 8 -0.42 12.33 -38.53
N PRO A 9 0.49 11.58 -37.89
CA PRO A 9 0.12 10.37 -37.16
C PRO A 9 -0.65 10.68 -35.89
N ASP A 10 -1.61 9.81 -35.57
CA ASP A 10 -2.30 9.80 -34.28
C ASP A 10 -1.39 9.12 -33.23
N VAL A 11 -1.15 9.80 -32.10
CA VAL A 11 -0.37 9.28 -30.98
C VAL A 11 -1.21 9.36 -29.71
N GLY A 12 -1.30 8.26 -28.97
CA GLY A 12 -1.99 8.22 -27.68
C GLY A 12 -1.28 9.12 -26.66
N ALA A 13 -2.03 9.99 -25.99
CA ALA A 13 -1.51 10.82 -24.90
C ALA A 13 -1.30 9.95 -23.64
N GLU A 14 -0.33 9.03 -23.70
CA GLU A 14 0.03 8.17 -22.60
C GLU A 14 0.79 8.93 -21.52
N ARG A 15 0.71 8.46 -20.30
CA ARG A 15 1.43 9.07 -19.17
C ARG A 15 2.94 9.04 -19.42
N ASP A 16 3.61 10.13 -19.04
CA ASP A 16 5.06 10.36 -19.22
C ASP A 16 5.54 10.55 -20.67
N LEU A 17 4.63 10.58 -21.65
CA LEU A 17 4.97 10.98 -23.03
C LEU A 17 5.36 12.46 -23.03
N VAL A 18 6.57 12.75 -23.48
CA VAL A 18 7.05 14.13 -23.61
C VAL A 18 6.65 14.70 -24.97
N VAL A 19 5.98 15.85 -24.94
CA VAL A 19 5.53 16.55 -26.14
C VAL A 19 5.82 18.05 -26.06
N GLU A 20 5.99 18.67 -27.22
CA GLU A 20 6.08 20.12 -27.36
C GLU A 20 4.80 20.67 -28.01
N VAL A 21 4.30 21.78 -27.50
CA VAL A 21 3.14 22.49 -28.08
C VAL A 21 3.64 23.42 -29.16
N ALA A 22 3.33 23.14 -30.42
CA ALA A 22 3.86 23.85 -31.60
C ALA A 22 3.57 25.36 -31.61
N SER A 23 2.47 25.82 -30.97
CA SER A 23 2.07 27.21 -30.99
C SER A 23 2.88 28.13 -30.06
N ASN A 24 3.48 27.58 -29.01
CA ASN A 24 4.16 28.37 -27.98
C ASN A 24 5.46 27.75 -27.43
N GLY A 25 5.88 26.59 -27.98
CA GLY A 25 7.10 25.89 -27.57
C GLY A 25 7.04 25.32 -26.13
N TYR A 26 5.85 25.20 -25.53
CA TYR A 26 5.73 24.59 -24.21
C TYR A 26 6.03 23.11 -24.29
N CYS A 27 7.07 22.67 -23.60
CA CYS A 27 7.48 21.27 -23.55
C CYS A 27 7.15 20.69 -22.17
N GLY A 28 6.48 19.54 -22.15
CA GLY A 28 6.10 18.87 -20.91
C GLY A 28 5.74 17.40 -21.10
N ALA A 29 5.79 16.67 -20.00
CA ALA A 29 5.33 15.28 -19.95
C ALA A 29 3.82 15.23 -19.72
N VAL A 30 3.13 14.29 -20.36
CA VAL A 30 1.71 14.03 -20.11
C VAL A 30 1.54 13.46 -18.72
N VAL A 31 0.77 14.14 -17.86
CA VAL A 31 0.44 13.66 -16.50
C VAL A 31 -1.00 13.19 -16.38
N GLY A 32 -1.85 13.50 -17.35
CA GLY A 32 -3.24 13.04 -17.37
C GLY A 32 -4.06 13.65 -18.50
N ILE A 33 -5.33 13.27 -18.54
CA ILE A 33 -6.33 13.83 -19.46
C ILE A 33 -7.55 14.24 -18.63
N GLU A 34 -7.93 15.51 -18.70
CA GLU A 34 -9.05 16.08 -17.98
C GLU A 34 -10.00 16.77 -18.97
N GLN A 35 -11.27 16.43 -18.93
CA GLN A 35 -12.33 17.05 -19.73
C GLN A 35 -12.00 17.25 -21.24
N GLY A 36 -11.29 16.29 -21.85
CA GLY A 36 -10.89 16.37 -23.25
C GLY A 36 -9.59 17.15 -23.52
N ASN A 37 -8.91 17.60 -22.46
CA ASN A 37 -7.62 18.26 -22.55
C ASN A 37 -6.53 17.34 -22.02
N VAL A 38 -5.33 17.40 -22.62
CA VAL A 38 -4.13 16.80 -22.06
C VAL A 38 -3.53 17.76 -21.02
N VAL A 39 -3.14 17.23 -19.87
CA VAL A 39 -2.42 17.96 -18.83
C VAL A 39 -0.93 17.68 -19.02
N LEU A 40 -0.15 18.70 -19.32
CA LEU A 40 1.30 18.64 -19.47
C LEU A 40 1.97 19.26 -18.25
N GLU A 41 3.00 18.60 -17.73
CA GLU A 41 3.85 19.10 -16.65
C GLU A 41 5.26 19.36 -17.18
N ASP A 42 5.75 20.60 -17.01
CA ASP A 42 7.10 20.97 -17.43
C ASP A 42 8.17 20.51 -16.41
N ARG A 43 9.45 20.70 -16.77
CA ARG A 43 10.60 20.35 -15.92
C ARG A 43 10.63 21.07 -14.56
N PHE A 44 9.81 22.11 -14.39
CA PHE A 44 9.70 22.88 -13.14
C PHE A 44 8.46 22.47 -12.32
N GLY A 45 7.71 21.42 -12.75
CA GLY A 45 6.51 20.96 -12.09
C GLY A 45 5.27 21.79 -12.39
N LYS A 46 5.34 22.75 -13.33
CA LYS A 46 4.19 23.57 -13.70
C LYS A 46 3.29 22.81 -14.66
N ARG A 47 2.00 22.75 -14.34
CA ARG A 47 0.99 22.07 -15.15
C ARG A 47 0.20 23.05 -16.00
N ARG A 48 -0.07 22.65 -17.25
CA ARG A 48 -0.95 23.37 -18.17
C ARG A 48 -1.84 22.39 -18.93
N LEU A 49 -3.04 22.85 -19.28
CA LEU A 49 -4.02 22.10 -20.05
C LEU A 49 -3.96 22.58 -21.50
N PHE A 50 -4.00 21.59 -22.43
CA PHE A 50 -4.08 21.84 -23.86
C PHE A 50 -5.15 20.92 -24.47
N PRO A 51 -5.96 21.39 -25.43
CA PRO A 51 -6.94 20.52 -26.10
C PRO A 51 -6.26 19.35 -26.80
N LEU A 52 -6.80 18.14 -26.63
CA LEU A 52 -6.38 16.99 -27.45
C LEU A 52 -6.60 17.28 -28.93
N GLY A 53 -5.74 16.78 -29.79
CA GLY A 53 -5.82 16.97 -31.24
C GLY A 53 -4.48 17.37 -31.85
N HIS A 54 -4.54 18.21 -32.88
CA HIS A 54 -3.36 18.71 -33.58
C HIS A 54 -2.62 19.78 -32.77
N GLY A 55 -1.37 20.07 -33.18
CA GLY A 55 -0.57 21.15 -32.60
C GLY A 55 0.48 20.68 -31.59
N PHE A 56 0.83 19.40 -31.62
CA PHE A 56 1.90 18.84 -30.82
C PHE A 56 3.04 18.32 -31.70
N LEU A 57 4.24 18.34 -31.14
CA LEU A 57 5.44 17.77 -31.75
C LEU A 57 6.04 16.73 -30.80
N ILE A 58 6.55 15.65 -31.37
CA ILE A 58 7.42 14.67 -30.70
C ILE A 58 8.69 14.60 -31.54
N ASP A 59 9.84 14.88 -30.92
CA ASP A 59 11.15 14.93 -31.59
C ASP A 59 11.13 15.83 -32.84
N GLY A 60 10.37 16.94 -32.80
CA GLY A 60 10.22 17.90 -33.89
C GLY A 60 9.24 17.48 -34.99
N GLU A 61 8.68 16.28 -34.96
CA GLU A 61 7.68 15.80 -35.91
C GLU A 61 6.25 16.08 -35.40
N ALA A 62 5.40 16.60 -36.31
CA ALA A 62 4.02 16.90 -36.00
C ALA A 62 3.20 15.64 -35.74
N VAL A 63 2.48 15.63 -34.62
CA VAL A 63 1.58 14.56 -34.22
C VAL A 63 0.20 15.09 -33.84
N ARG A 64 -0.79 14.22 -33.90
CA ARG A 64 -2.11 14.47 -33.32
C ARG A 64 -2.25 13.66 -32.04
N LEU A 65 -2.36 14.34 -30.89
CA LEU A 65 -2.63 13.67 -29.62
C LEU A 65 -4.08 13.23 -29.55
N VAL A 66 -4.28 11.95 -29.36
CA VAL A 66 -5.60 11.34 -29.18
C VAL A 66 -5.68 10.71 -27.80
N ARG A 67 -6.90 10.49 -27.30
CA ARG A 67 -7.07 9.72 -26.08
C ARG A 67 -6.45 8.34 -26.29
N PRO A 68 -5.59 7.85 -25.38
CA PRO A 68 -5.02 6.53 -25.51
C PRO A 68 -6.14 5.52 -25.72
N LYS A 69 -6.05 4.72 -26.77
CA LYS A 69 -6.89 3.52 -26.82
C LYS A 69 -6.44 2.66 -25.66
N PRO A 70 -7.38 2.01 -24.93
CA PRO A 70 -6.98 0.96 -24.02
C PRO A 70 -6.15 -0.03 -24.85
N THR A 71 -4.84 0.05 -24.78
CA THR A 71 -3.99 -1.03 -25.25
C THR A 71 -4.40 -2.19 -24.36
N ALA A 72 -4.96 -3.25 -24.96
CA ALA A 72 -5.00 -4.52 -24.30
C ALA A 72 -3.56 -4.76 -23.86
N ALA A 73 -3.28 -4.55 -22.58
CA ALA A 73 -2.02 -4.93 -21.97
C ALA A 73 -1.79 -6.37 -22.41
N PRO A 74 -0.58 -6.76 -22.83
CA PRO A 74 -0.30 -8.17 -23.04
C PRO A 74 -0.86 -8.87 -21.82
N ALA A 75 -1.62 -9.96 -22.02
CA ALA A 75 -2.42 -10.63 -21.01
C ALA A 75 -1.53 -11.21 -19.88
N GLY A 76 -0.81 -10.33 -19.19
CA GLY A 76 -0.24 -10.54 -17.89
C GLY A 76 -1.36 -10.28 -16.89
N ARG A 77 -1.76 -11.31 -16.15
CA ARG A 77 -2.73 -11.18 -15.06
C ARG A 77 -2.35 -9.96 -14.21
N LEU A 78 -3.29 -9.02 -14.06
CA LEU A 78 -3.13 -7.86 -13.19
C LEU A 78 -2.75 -8.35 -11.77
N ARG A 79 -1.82 -7.64 -11.13
CA ARG A 79 -1.43 -7.95 -9.75
C ARG A 79 -2.05 -6.96 -8.79
N THR A 80 -2.39 -7.45 -7.61
CA THR A 80 -2.83 -6.65 -6.46
C THR A 80 -1.63 -5.90 -5.84
N ALA A 81 -1.88 -5.05 -4.86
CA ALA A 81 -0.84 -4.34 -4.13
C ALA A 81 0.11 -5.28 -3.37
N SER A 82 -0.38 -6.45 -2.95
CA SER A 82 0.40 -7.54 -2.34
C SER A 82 1.22 -8.35 -3.35
N GLY A 83 1.00 -8.13 -4.66
CA GLY A 83 1.68 -8.87 -5.73
C GLY A 83 0.95 -10.12 -6.21
N SER A 84 -0.15 -10.50 -5.59
CA SER A 84 -1.01 -11.61 -6.01
C SER A 84 -1.69 -11.33 -7.36
N PHE A 85 -2.13 -12.36 -8.06
CA PHE A 85 -2.93 -12.16 -9.27
C PHE A 85 -4.34 -11.68 -8.91
N VAL A 86 -4.82 -10.65 -9.63
CA VAL A 86 -6.22 -10.20 -9.48
C VAL A 86 -7.14 -11.36 -9.88
N ALA A 87 -8.02 -11.75 -8.98
CA ALA A 87 -9.07 -12.73 -9.30
C ALA A 87 -10.09 -12.07 -10.23
N ASP A 88 -10.40 -12.71 -11.36
CA ASP A 88 -11.48 -12.28 -12.24
C ASP A 88 -12.79 -12.29 -11.43
N ALA A 89 -13.43 -11.10 -11.31
CA ALA A 89 -14.78 -10.86 -10.76
C ALA A 89 -15.34 -12.00 -9.87
N ALA A 90 -14.57 -12.41 -8.85
CA ALA A 90 -15.08 -13.42 -7.93
C ALA A 90 -16.29 -12.84 -7.19
N PRO A 91 -17.42 -13.56 -7.12
CA PRO A 91 -18.54 -13.13 -6.30
C PRO A 91 -18.04 -12.95 -4.85
N ALA A 92 -18.51 -11.88 -4.19
CA ALA A 92 -18.16 -11.62 -2.80
C ALA A 92 -18.45 -12.90 -1.97
N LYS A 93 -17.40 -13.48 -1.40
CA LYS A 93 -17.56 -14.61 -0.48
C LYS A 93 -18.21 -14.11 0.82
N VAL A 94 -19.01 -14.95 1.43
CA VAL A 94 -19.43 -14.73 2.82
C VAL A 94 -18.18 -14.67 3.69
N ALA A 95 -18.12 -13.70 4.62
CA ALA A 95 -16.99 -13.57 5.52
C ALA A 95 -16.68 -14.90 6.22
N LEU A 96 -15.42 -15.31 6.17
CA LEU A 96 -14.98 -16.49 6.91
C LEU A 96 -15.15 -16.26 8.43
N PRO A 97 -15.38 -17.28 9.22
CA PRO A 97 -15.41 -17.16 10.67
C PRO A 97 -14.02 -16.82 11.27
N SER A 98 -12.93 -17.12 10.54
CA SER A 98 -11.55 -16.77 10.94
C SER A 98 -11.28 -15.28 10.81
N ARG A 99 -10.35 -14.75 11.63
CA ARG A 99 -9.99 -13.34 11.70
C ARG A 99 -8.49 -13.15 11.75
N ILE A 100 -8.04 -11.99 11.27
CA ILE A 100 -6.70 -11.48 11.57
C ILE A 100 -6.87 -10.30 12.53
N PHE A 101 -6.22 -10.41 13.68
CA PHE A 101 -6.12 -9.33 14.66
C PHE A 101 -4.75 -8.68 14.53
N VAL A 102 -4.70 -7.36 14.57
CA VAL A 102 -3.46 -6.59 14.56
C VAL A 102 -3.41 -5.72 15.81
N GLU A 103 -2.21 -5.29 16.23
CA GLU A 103 -2.07 -4.60 17.50
C GLU A 103 -2.78 -3.25 17.53
N GLY A 104 -2.59 -2.45 16.48
CA GLY A 104 -3.09 -1.11 16.40
C GLY A 104 -3.81 -0.76 15.10
N ARG A 105 -4.36 0.45 15.10
CA ARG A 105 -5.06 0.99 13.93
C ARG A 105 -4.15 1.16 12.71
N HIS A 106 -2.90 1.60 12.92
CA HIS A 106 -1.95 1.81 11.82
C HIS A 106 -1.59 0.50 11.12
N ASP A 107 -1.48 -0.59 11.90
CA ASP A 107 -1.30 -1.95 11.38
C ASP A 107 -2.47 -2.34 10.49
N ALA A 108 -3.69 -2.16 10.97
CA ALA A 108 -4.89 -2.48 10.22
C ALA A 108 -4.96 -1.71 8.90
N GLU A 109 -4.67 -0.41 8.92
CA GLU A 109 -4.68 0.45 7.74
C GLU A 109 -3.61 0.03 6.72
N LEU A 110 -2.42 -0.39 7.17
CA LEU A 110 -1.35 -0.86 6.29
C LEU A 110 -1.68 -2.21 5.68
N VAL A 111 -2.14 -3.16 6.49
CA VAL A 111 -2.57 -4.48 6.04
C VAL A 111 -3.71 -4.37 5.03
N GLU A 112 -4.73 -3.57 5.31
CA GLU A 112 -5.84 -3.35 4.39
C GLU A 112 -5.39 -2.69 3.07
N LYS A 113 -4.44 -1.76 3.14
CA LYS A 113 -3.92 -1.09 1.94
C LYS A 113 -3.21 -2.03 0.99
N ILE A 114 -2.44 -2.99 1.51
CA ILE A 114 -1.62 -3.89 0.69
C ILE A 114 -2.36 -5.16 0.34
N TRP A 115 -3.01 -5.79 1.30
CA TRP A 115 -3.66 -7.10 1.14
C TRP A 115 -5.19 -7.04 1.08
N GLY A 116 -5.79 -5.87 1.25
CA GLY A 116 -7.24 -5.73 1.34
C GLY A 116 -8.00 -6.31 0.14
N ALA A 117 -7.41 -6.30 -1.07
CA ALA A 117 -8.01 -6.95 -2.24
C ALA A 117 -8.05 -8.47 -2.08
N ASP A 118 -6.94 -9.07 -1.62
CA ASP A 118 -6.80 -10.52 -1.44
C ASP A 118 -7.64 -10.99 -0.24
N LEU A 119 -7.61 -10.24 0.86
CA LEU A 119 -8.42 -10.51 2.05
C LEU A 119 -9.92 -10.54 1.74
N ARG A 120 -10.39 -9.60 0.90
CA ARG A 120 -11.80 -9.59 0.44
C ARG A 120 -12.15 -10.81 -0.42
N VAL A 121 -11.24 -11.24 -1.30
CA VAL A 121 -11.42 -12.45 -2.12
C VAL A 121 -11.49 -13.68 -1.22
N GLU A 122 -10.65 -13.77 -0.19
CA GLU A 122 -10.64 -14.86 0.77
C GLU A 122 -11.75 -14.74 1.83
N GLY A 123 -12.40 -13.59 1.97
CA GLY A 123 -13.43 -13.36 2.99
C GLY A 123 -12.87 -13.17 4.39
N VAL A 124 -11.59 -12.80 4.52
CA VAL A 124 -10.92 -12.56 5.82
C VAL A 124 -11.15 -11.11 6.26
N VAL A 125 -11.48 -10.93 7.52
CA VAL A 125 -11.65 -9.62 8.17
C VAL A 125 -10.45 -9.34 9.07
N VAL A 126 -9.96 -8.09 9.02
CA VAL A 126 -8.90 -7.57 9.90
C VAL A 126 -9.53 -6.69 10.96
N GLU A 127 -9.19 -6.93 12.21
CA GLU A 127 -9.61 -6.15 13.38
C GLU A 127 -8.38 -5.73 14.20
N TYR A 128 -8.44 -4.63 14.93
CA TYR A 128 -7.32 -4.19 15.77
C TYR A 128 -7.67 -4.31 17.26
N LEU A 129 -6.64 -4.66 18.05
CA LEU A 129 -6.78 -5.01 19.47
C LEU A 129 -6.84 -3.80 20.40
N GLU A 130 -6.38 -2.62 19.95
CA GLU A 130 -6.07 -1.46 20.80
C GLU A 130 -4.99 -1.77 21.87
N GLY A 131 -3.98 -2.54 21.48
CA GLY A 131 -2.85 -2.99 22.27
C GLY A 131 -2.87 -4.48 22.58
N VAL A 132 -1.68 -5.08 22.62
CA VAL A 132 -1.48 -6.53 22.83
C VAL A 132 -2.05 -7.03 24.16
N ASP A 133 -2.17 -6.18 25.17
CA ASP A 133 -2.72 -6.54 26.49
C ASP A 133 -4.17 -7.02 26.43
N LYS A 134 -4.93 -6.60 25.42
CA LYS A 134 -6.31 -7.03 25.22
C LYS A 134 -6.43 -8.40 24.52
N LEU A 135 -5.35 -8.96 24.03
CA LEU A 135 -5.38 -10.23 23.28
C LEU A 135 -6.06 -11.38 24.04
N PRO A 136 -5.80 -11.63 25.34
CA PRO A 136 -6.49 -12.71 26.07
C PRO A 136 -8.01 -12.51 26.12
N GLU A 137 -8.48 -11.28 26.35
CA GLU A 137 -9.90 -10.95 26.39
C GLU A 137 -10.56 -11.15 25.01
N VAL A 138 -9.93 -10.62 23.96
CA VAL A 138 -10.41 -10.79 22.57
C VAL A 138 -10.47 -12.25 22.16
N LEU A 139 -9.47 -13.07 22.52
CA LEU A 139 -9.49 -14.50 22.23
C LEU A 139 -10.56 -15.24 23.03
N ALA A 140 -10.82 -14.85 24.27
CA ALA A 140 -11.89 -15.43 25.10
C ALA A 140 -13.28 -15.13 24.51
N GLU A 141 -13.49 -13.94 23.96
CA GLU A 141 -14.72 -13.56 23.27
C GLU A 141 -14.82 -14.24 21.90
N PHE A 142 -13.76 -14.18 21.10
CA PHE A 142 -13.71 -14.72 19.76
C PHE A 142 -13.86 -16.25 19.75
N ARG A 143 -13.37 -16.97 20.76
CA ARG A 143 -13.42 -18.44 20.92
C ARG A 143 -12.85 -19.16 19.70
N PRO A 144 -11.52 -19.09 19.46
CA PRO A 144 -10.89 -19.83 18.40
C PRO A 144 -11.14 -21.33 18.50
N GLY A 145 -11.31 -21.98 17.35
CA GLY A 145 -11.56 -23.41 17.25
C GLY A 145 -11.38 -23.92 15.83
N PRO A 146 -11.60 -25.22 15.58
CA PRO A 146 -11.56 -25.78 14.23
C PRO A 146 -12.45 -24.98 13.27
N GLY A 147 -11.89 -24.53 12.14
CA GLY A 147 -12.60 -23.71 11.15
C GLY A 147 -12.86 -22.25 11.56
N ARG A 148 -12.43 -21.84 12.75
CA ARG A 148 -12.51 -20.46 13.24
C ARG A 148 -11.18 -20.04 13.87
N ARG A 149 -10.21 -19.77 13.02
CA ARG A 149 -8.84 -19.45 13.44
C ARG A 149 -8.64 -17.95 13.69
N ALA A 150 -7.74 -17.65 14.61
CA ALA A 150 -7.27 -16.29 14.88
C ALA A 150 -5.80 -16.15 14.50
N GLY A 151 -5.50 -15.35 13.50
CA GLY A 151 -4.15 -14.86 13.24
C GLY A 151 -3.93 -13.56 14.00
N VAL A 152 -2.76 -13.36 14.60
CA VAL A 152 -2.45 -12.16 15.39
C VAL A 152 -1.10 -11.60 14.96
N LEU A 153 -1.08 -10.33 14.53
CA LEU A 153 0.14 -9.59 14.24
C LEU A 153 0.42 -8.63 15.39
N VAL A 154 1.61 -8.73 15.97
CA VAL A 154 2.06 -7.83 17.04
C VAL A 154 3.34 -7.10 16.66
N ASP A 155 3.51 -5.91 17.20
CA ASP A 155 4.74 -5.13 17.10
C ASP A 155 5.85 -5.77 17.94
N HIS A 156 7.10 -5.45 17.66
CA HIS A 156 8.27 -5.72 18.49
C HIS A 156 8.37 -7.14 19.07
N LEU A 157 7.99 -8.15 18.29
CA LEU A 157 8.11 -9.56 18.71
C LEU A 157 9.58 -10.00 18.66
N VAL A 158 10.30 -9.73 19.75
CA VAL A 158 11.72 -10.07 19.90
C VAL A 158 11.92 -10.91 21.16
N PRO A 159 12.98 -11.73 21.22
CA PRO A 159 13.28 -12.55 22.39
C PRO A 159 13.27 -11.75 23.69
N GLY A 160 12.48 -12.19 24.66
CA GLY A 160 12.33 -11.55 25.98
C GLY A 160 11.38 -10.35 26.03
N SER A 161 10.76 -9.95 24.91
CA SER A 161 9.74 -8.91 24.90
C SER A 161 8.46 -9.33 25.65
N LYS A 162 7.59 -8.38 25.91
CA LYS A 162 6.25 -8.61 26.45
C LYS A 162 5.42 -9.40 25.45
N GLU A 163 5.50 -9.04 24.19
CA GLU A 163 4.80 -9.64 23.06
C GLU A 163 5.19 -11.12 22.91
N GLN A 164 6.48 -11.46 23.05
CA GLN A 164 6.94 -12.86 23.02
C GLN A 164 6.34 -13.67 24.18
N ARG A 165 6.32 -13.13 25.40
CA ARG A 165 5.71 -13.83 26.54
C ARG A 165 4.22 -14.05 26.34
N MET A 166 3.51 -13.08 25.76
CA MET A 166 2.10 -13.18 25.43
C MET A 166 1.85 -14.25 24.35
N ALA A 167 2.63 -14.24 23.28
CA ALA A 167 2.56 -15.25 22.21
C ALA A 167 2.78 -16.66 22.76
N ASP A 168 3.80 -16.84 23.62
CA ASP A 168 4.09 -18.13 24.27
C ASP A 168 2.96 -18.59 25.20
N GLN A 169 2.31 -17.65 25.89
CA GLN A 169 1.16 -17.96 26.74
C GLN A 169 -0.04 -18.42 25.93
N VAL A 170 -0.33 -17.72 24.83
CA VAL A 170 -1.41 -18.09 23.89
C VAL A 170 -1.16 -19.46 23.27
N ALA A 171 0.06 -19.73 22.79
CA ALA A 171 0.42 -21.00 22.18
C ALA A 171 0.25 -22.20 23.13
N ARG A 172 0.51 -21.99 24.42
CA ARG A 172 0.32 -23.00 25.46
C ARG A 172 -1.10 -23.08 26.02
N GLY A 173 -1.94 -22.11 25.66
CA GLY A 173 -3.31 -22.02 26.13
C GLY A 173 -4.29 -22.97 25.43
N PRO A 174 -5.55 -22.99 25.85
CA PRO A 174 -6.56 -23.92 25.36
C PRO A 174 -6.90 -23.75 23.88
N HIS A 175 -6.58 -22.59 23.31
CA HIS A 175 -6.85 -22.26 21.91
C HIS A 175 -5.59 -22.30 21.03
N GLY A 176 -4.42 -22.70 21.56
CA GLY A 176 -3.13 -22.59 20.91
C GLY A 176 -3.06 -23.20 19.50
N ALA A 177 -3.76 -24.33 19.28
CA ALA A 177 -3.81 -24.97 17.97
C ALA A 177 -4.57 -24.16 16.90
N ASN A 178 -5.42 -23.21 17.32
CA ASN A 178 -6.28 -22.41 16.44
C ASN A 178 -5.92 -20.91 16.46
N VAL A 179 -4.79 -20.56 17.09
CA VAL A 179 -4.28 -19.19 17.17
C VAL A 179 -2.83 -19.18 16.74
N LEU A 180 -2.50 -18.33 15.79
CA LEU A 180 -1.12 -18.07 15.39
C LEU A 180 -0.78 -16.60 15.74
N VAL A 181 0.16 -16.42 16.65
CA VAL A 181 0.69 -15.09 16.99
C VAL A 181 2.06 -14.95 16.31
N VAL A 182 2.18 -13.98 15.44
CA VAL A 182 3.43 -13.61 14.79
C VAL A 182 3.70 -12.12 14.99
N GLY A 183 4.91 -11.69 14.72
CA GLY A 183 5.26 -10.29 14.79
C GLY A 183 6.54 -9.99 14.04
N HIS A 184 6.89 -8.75 14.02
CA HIS A 184 8.09 -8.21 13.40
C HIS A 184 9.01 -7.57 14.46
N PRO A 185 10.30 -7.37 14.14
CA PRO A 185 11.28 -6.85 15.11
C PRO A 185 11.19 -5.33 15.34
N PHE A 186 10.33 -4.64 14.60
CA PHE A 186 10.20 -3.19 14.64
C PHE A 186 9.48 -2.73 15.92
N ILE A 187 9.76 -1.51 16.38
CA ILE A 187 9.10 -0.90 17.56
C ILE A 187 7.65 -0.56 17.23
N ASP A 188 7.38 -0.20 15.97
CA ASP A 188 6.06 0.16 15.48
C ASP A 188 5.97 -0.16 13.98
N VAL A 189 4.78 -0.42 13.47
CA VAL A 189 4.52 -0.76 12.07
C VAL A 189 5.01 0.28 11.07
N TRP A 190 5.21 1.54 11.48
CA TRP A 190 5.80 2.57 10.62
C TRP A 190 7.13 2.11 10.04
N GLN A 191 7.96 1.45 10.85
CA GLN A 191 9.27 0.92 10.43
C GLN A 191 9.14 -0.25 9.45
N GLY A 192 7.97 -0.84 9.31
CA GLY A 192 7.65 -1.80 8.26
C GLY A 192 7.63 -1.18 6.86
N VAL A 193 7.57 0.15 6.76
CA VAL A 193 7.69 0.86 5.49
C VAL A 193 9.16 1.20 5.23
N LYS A 194 9.67 0.89 4.05
CA LYS A 194 11.05 1.20 3.68
C LYS A 194 11.31 2.70 3.75
N PRO A 195 12.34 3.17 4.49
CA PRO A 195 12.60 4.61 4.68
C PRO A 195 12.87 5.34 3.37
N ALA A 196 13.39 4.67 2.36
CA ALA A 196 13.58 5.21 1.01
C ALA A 196 12.28 5.76 0.39
N ARG A 197 11.12 5.25 0.78
CA ARG A 197 9.81 5.78 0.32
C ARG A 197 9.52 7.18 0.86
N LEU A 198 10.18 7.55 1.94
CA LEU A 198 10.09 8.88 2.58
C LEU A 198 11.27 9.78 2.21
N GLY A 199 12.15 9.33 1.28
CA GLY A 199 13.37 10.04 0.93
C GLY A 199 14.42 10.02 2.06
N LYS A 200 14.38 9.00 2.92
CA LYS A 200 15.29 8.81 4.05
C LYS A 200 16.15 7.57 3.83
N GLU A 201 17.35 7.58 4.37
CA GLU A 201 18.27 6.42 4.29
C GLU A 201 17.92 5.34 5.33
N ALA A 202 17.48 5.77 6.52
CA ALA A 202 17.12 4.89 7.62
C ALA A 202 16.05 5.53 8.52
N TRP A 203 15.37 4.69 9.30
CA TRP A 203 14.57 5.14 10.41
C TRP A 203 15.48 5.66 11.54
N PRO A 204 15.10 6.76 12.22
CA PRO A 204 15.91 7.31 13.29
C PRO A 204 15.93 6.39 14.51
N VAL A 205 17.04 6.37 15.22
CA VAL A 205 17.13 5.73 16.54
C VAL A 205 16.62 6.70 17.57
N ILE A 206 15.53 6.35 18.22
CA ILE A 206 14.90 7.20 19.24
C ILE A 206 15.39 6.78 20.65
N PRO A 207 15.90 7.72 21.46
CA PRO A 207 16.36 7.42 22.81
C PRO A 207 15.25 6.85 23.69
N ARG A 208 15.63 5.97 24.62
CA ARG A 208 14.69 5.47 25.64
C ARG A 208 14.12 6.63 26.46
N GLY A 209 12.83 6.58 26.71
CA GLY A 209 12.11 7.63 27.47
C GLY A 209 11.46 8.71 26.60
N ILE A 210 11.74 8.71 25.29
CA ILE A 210 10.98 9.50 24.30
C ILE A 210 9.94 8.59 23.68
N GLU A 211 8.69 9.07 23.58
CA GLU A 211 7.65 8.34 22.86
C GLU A 211 8.07 8.23 21.39
N TRP A 212 8.08 6.99 20.87
CA TRP A 212 8.76 6.69 19.62
C TRP A 212 8.25 7.50 18.42
N LYS A 213 6.93 7.60 18.25
CA LYS A 213 6.33 8.33 17.12
C LYS A 213 6.62 9.83 17.18
N HIS A 214 6.59 10.42 18.36
CA HIS A 214 6.99 11.81 18.56
C HIS A 214 8.46 12.03 18.20
N GLY A 215 9.35 11.14 18.69
CA GLY A 215 10.78 11.23 18.37
C GLY A 215 11.05 11.06 16.88
N VAL A 216 10.34 10.20 16.16
CA VAL A 216 10.45 10.07 14.71
C VAL A 216 10.01 11.35 14.00
N CYS A 217 8.87 11.91 14.40
CA CYS A 217 8.37 13.16 13.81
C CYS A 217 9.36 14.30 14.03
N GLU A 218 9.91 14.44 15.24
CA GLU A 218 10.96 15.43 15.56
C GLU A 218 12.19 15.24 14.67
N ALA A 219 12.74 14.03 14.60
CA ALA A 219 13.91 13.70 13.78
C ALA A 219 13.70 13.95 12.28
N PHE A 220 12.48 13.80 11.79
CA PHE A 220 12.14 14.05 10.39
C PHE A 220 11.69 15.48 10.12
N GLY A 221 11.58 16.33 11.16
CA GLY A 221 11.11 17.70 11.05
C GLY A 221 9.61 17.80 10.76
N TRP A 222 8.82 16.83 11.19
CA TRP A 222 7.37 16.83 11.06
C TRP A 222 6.69 17.40 12.31
N PRO A 223 5.51 18.03 12.17
CA PRO A 223 4.70 18.43 13.32
C PRO A 223 4.42 17.25 14.25
N HIS A 224 4.47 17.49 15.56
CA HIS A 224 4.30 16.45 16.58
C HIS A 224 3.78 17.00 17.91
N ALA A 225 3.06 18.14 17.88
CA ALA A 225 2.56 18.78 19.08
C ALA A 225 1.40 18.01 19.72
N ASP A 226 0.61 17.30 18.91
CA ASP A 226 -0.59 16.58 19.36
C ASP A 226 -0.82 15.29 18.55
N GLN A 227 -1.83 14.53 18.97
CA GLN A 227 -2.20 13.27 18.33
C GLN A 227 -2.65 13.46 16.87
N ALA A 228 -3.18 14.64 16.52
CA ALA A 228 -3.56 14.92 15.12
C ALA A 228 -2.32 15.08 14.23
N ASP A 229 -1.22 15.61 14.73
CA ASP A 229 0.06 15.66 14.04
C ASP A 229 0.58 14.24 13.78
N ILE A 230 0.55 13.36 14.77
CA ILE A 230 0.96 11.96 14.65
C ILE A 230 0.09 11.24 13.60
N ALA A 231 -1.21 11.49 13.61
CA ALA A 231 -2.12 10.93 12.60
C ALA A 231 -1.79 11.44 11.18
N ARG A 232 -1.45 12.73 11.03
CA ARG A 232 -1.02 13.29 9.74
C ARG A 232 0.32 12.70 9.27
N ALA A 233 1.26 12.50 10.18
CA ALA A 233 2.53 11.83 9.87
C ALA A 233 2.29 10.42 9.37
N TRP A 234 1.40 9.67 10.01
CA TRP A 234 1.01 8.34 9.54
C TRP A 234 0.37 8.39 8.16
N GLN A 235 -0.57 9.28 7.91
CA GLN A 235 -1.19 9.42 6.59
C GLN A 235 -0.17 9.80 5.51
N HIS A 236 0.85 10.60 5.85
CA HIS A 236 1.95 10.88 4.95
C HIS A 236 2.76 9.61 4.62
N ILE A 237 3.12 8.81 5.62
CA ILE A 237 3.84 7.53 5.43
C ILE A 237 3.00 6.60 4.57
N LEU A 238 1.76 6.35 4.97
CA LEU A 238 0.83 5.45 4.30
C LEU A 238 0.59 5.87 2.83
N GLY A 239 0.51 7.16 2.58
CA GLY A 239 0.36 7.74 1.24
C GLY A 239 1.53 7.44 0.30
N ARG A 240 2.71 7.11 0.83
CA ARG A 240 3.91 6.74 0.05
C ARG A 240 3.98 5.26 -0.29
N VAL A 241 3.19 4.43 0.39
CA VAL A 241 3.14 2.98 0.14
C VAL A 241 2.22 2.70 -1.04
N ARG A 242 2.72 2.04 -2.07
CA ARG A 242 1.98 1.69 -3.29
C ARG A 242 1.79 0.19 -3.47
N GLY A 243 2.65 -0.62 -2.88
CA GLY A 243 2.60 -2.07 -2.99
C GLY A 243 3.59 -2.76 -2.07
N TYR A 244 3.59 -4.07 -2.09
CA TYR A 244 4.44 -4.90 -1.23
C TYR A 244 5.94 -4.59 -1.32
N GLY A 245 6.42 -4.15 -2.49
CA GLY A 245 7.83 -3.75 -2.68
C GLY A 245 8.27 -2.57 -1.83
N ASP A 246 7.34 -1.81 -1.27
CA ASP A 246 7.60 -0.65 -0.40
C ASP A 246 7.73 -1.03 1.08
N LEU A 247 7.46 -2.29 1.41
CA LEU A 247 7.50 -2.81 2.77
C LEU A 247 8.78 -3.62 3.03
N GLU A 248 9.17 -3.68 4.29
CA GLU A 248 10.27 -4.51 4.74
C GLU A 248 9.88 -6.00 4.73
N PRO A 249 10.79 -6.90 4.29
CA PRO A 249 10.50 -8.34 4.21
C PRO A 249 10.07 -8.96 5.55
N ALA A 250 10.58 -8.42 6.66
CA ALA A 250 10.25 -8.92 8.00
C ALA A 250 8.76 -8.72 8.35
N LEU A 251 8.10 -7.71 7.81
CA LEU A 251 6.65 -7.51 7.95
C LEU A 251 5.88 -8.34 6.92
N LEU A 252 6.33 -8.30 5.65
CA LEU A 252 5.65 -9.01 4.55
C LEU A 252 5.43 -10.49 4.87
N GLY A 253 6.50 -11.20 5.23
CA GLY A 253 6.43 -12.63 5.50
C GLY A 253 5.49 -12.99 6.67
N ARG A 254 5.35 -12.10 7.66
CA ARG A 254 4.44 -12.33 8.78
C ARG A 254 2.98 -12.19 8.39
N VAL A 255 2.63 -11.18 7.59
CA VAL A 255 1.25 -11.03 7.12
C VAL A 255 0.83 -12.15 6.19
N GLU A 256 1.70 -12.57 5.26
CA GLU A 256 1.43 -13.72 4.38
C GLU A 256 1.22 -15.01 5.20
N GLU A 257 2.06 -15.27 6.20
CA GLU A 257 1.91 -16.42 7.11
C GLU A 257 0.56 -16.42 7.85
N LEU A 258 0.07 -15.25 8.26
CA LEU A 258 -1.25 -15.12 8.88
C LEU A 258 -2.38 -15.40 7.90
N ILE A 259 -2.29 -14.88 6.69
CA ILE A 259 -3.29 -15.12 5.65
C ILE A 259 -3.37 -16.61 5.34
N ASP A 260 -2.23 -17.27 5.13
CA ASP A 260 -2.17 -18.71 4.90
C ASP A 260 -2.77 -19.50 6.06
N PHE A 261 -2.46 -19.12 7.29
CA PHE A 261 -2.98 -19.78 8.48
C PHE A 261 -4.50 -19.68 8.60
N VAL A 262 -5.08 -18.49 8.41
CA VAL A 262 -6.53 -18.28 8.61
C VAL A 262 -7.36 -18.76 7.43
N THR A 263 -6.76 -18.95 6.26
CA THR A 263 -7.43 -19.42 5.03
C THR A 263 -7.21 -20.91 4.75
N ALA A 264 -6.26 -21.54 5.46
CA ALA A 264 -5.98 -22.96 5.27
C ALA A 264 -7.26 -23.79 5.44
N PRO A 265 -7.52 -24.79 4.55
CA PRO A 265 -8.63 -25.71 4.72
C PRO A 265 -8.62 -26.30 6.13
N GLY A 266 -9.79 -26.44 6.72
CA GLY A 266 -9.93 -27.06 8.05
C GLY A 266 -9.29 -28.44 8.06
N ALA A 267 -8.35 -28.68 8.99
CA ALA A 267 -7.87 -30.01 9.30
C ALA A 267 -8.95 -30.82 10.02
#